data_762ba75f2aae2d0067f833d234d13df7
#
_entry.id   762ba75f2aae2d0067f833d234d13df7
#
_cell.length_a   1.000
_cell.length_b   1.000
_cell.length_c   1.000
_cell.angle_alpha   90.00
_cell.angle_beta   90.00
_cell.angle_gamma   90.00
#
_symmetry.space_group_name_H-M   'P 1'
#
loop_
_entity.id
_entity.type
_entity.pdbx_description
1 polymer ?
#
loop_
_entity_poly.entity_id
_entity_poly.type
_entity_poly.pdbx_seq_one_letter_code
_entity_poly.pdbx_strand_id
1 'polypeptide(L)'
;RPGRFQLPVVVLMTDFPSMGHGGASLLRWHDVETLFHEMGHAIHSMIGRTEFHNVSGTRCATDFVELPSILMEHFLVHPQVVQLTAHHHRTGSPLPYHQLQQHLDTQKRLDALDAHQQILLASLDQRYHSSRAGAPTFSTSKELEALQAEMGLFPPVPNATWQGQFGHLFGYGATYYSYLFDRAIAARVWDKVFAKQPLSREAGEEFKNQVLRYGGGKNPWHMLARLLKEDDIAHGDSRAMETIGRWGLGRPTSYELP
;
A
#
# COMPACT_ATOMS: atom_id res chain seq x y z
N ARG A 1 -16.58 -31.17 -2.94
CA ARG A 1 -16.79 -32.26 -3.94
C ARG A 1 -15.59 -32.23 -4.89
N PRO A 2 -14.96 -33.38 -5.19
CA PRO A 2 -13.85 -33.42 -6.14
C PRO A 2 -14.25 -32.76 -7.48
N GLY A 3 -13.36 -31.93 -8.03
CA GLY A 3 -13.55 -31.25 -9.31
C GLY A 3 -14.41 -29.96 -9.27
N ARG A 4 -14.88 -29.49 -8.11
CA ARG A 4 -15.56 -28.20 -7.98
C ARG A 4 -14.75 -27.25 -7.13
N PHE A 5 -14.37 -26.11 -7.69
CA PHE A 5 -13.73 -25.02 -6.98
C PHE A 5 -14.80 -24.05 -6.45
N GLN A 6 -14.73 -23.73 -5.16
CA GLN A 6 -15.60 -22.69 -4.58
C GLN A 6 -15.00 -21.33 -4.89
N LEU A 7 -15.72 -20.51 -5.64
CA LEU A 7 -15.31 -19.13 -5.88
C LEU A 7 -15.41 -18.32 -4.59
N PRO A 8 -14.46 -17.40 -4.34
CA PRO A 8 -14.54 -16.51 -3.19
C PRO A 8 -15.73 -15.55 -3.33
N VAL A 9 -16.34 -15.21 -2.20
CA VAL A 9 -17.25 -14.08 -2.08
C VAL A 9 -16.48 -12.98 -1.36
N VAL A 10 -16.26 -11.86 -2.05
CA VAL A 10 -15.51 -10.71 -1.51
C VAL A 10 -16.49 -9.58 -1.27
N VAL A 11 -16.51 -9.05 -0.05
CA VAL A 11 -17.32 -7.90 0.35
C VAL A 11 -16.37 -6.76 0.67
N LEU A 12 -16.49 -5.67 -0.08
CA LEU A 12 -15.77 -4.42 0.17
C LEU A 12 -16.71 -3.48 0.93
N MET A 13 -16.27 -3.02 2.09
CA MET A 13 -16.99 -2.03 2.90
C MET A 13 -16.09 -0.85 3.19
N THR A 14 -16.59 0.36 2.92
CA THR A 14 -15.89 1.62 3.18
C THR A 14 -16.83 2.60 3.88
N ASP A 15 -16.28 3.46 4.72
CA ASP A 15 -17.03 4.52 5.40
C ASP A 15 -16.78 5.86 4.70
N PHE A 16 -17.43 6.04 3.54
CA PHE A 16 -17.34 7.28 2.81
C PHE A 16 -18.43 8.28 3.22
N PRO A 17 -18.14 9.60 3.20
CA PRO A 17 -19.12 10.61 3.51
C PRO A 17 -20.36 10.50 2.62
N SER A 18 -21.54 10.34 3.21
CA SER A 18 -22.82 10.36 2.50
C SER A 18 -23.34 11.78 2.41
N MET A 19 -23.57 12.28 1.22
CA MET A 19 -24.38 13.48 1.02
C MET A 19 -25.86 13.11 1.15
N GLY A 20 -26.51 13.53 2.24
CA GLY A 20 -27.88 13.15 2.58
C GLY A 20 -28.89 13.39 1.43
N HIS A 21 -29.95 12.58 1.42
CA HIS A 21 -31.16 12.66 0.58
C HIS A 21 -30.97 12.97 -0.93
N GLY A 22 -30.61 11.95 -1.71
CA GLY A 22 -30.88 11.92 -3.17
C GLY A 22 -29.86 12.59 -4.08
N GLY A 23 -28.72 13.08 -3.56
CA GLY A 23 -27.62 13.63 -4.35
C GLY A 23 -26.51 12.59 -4.63
N ALA A 24 -25.76 12.78 -5.74
CA ALA A 24 -24.52 12.02 -5.97
C ALA A 24 -23.52 12.33 -4.86
N SER A 25 -22.98 11.30 -4.19
CA SER A 25 -21.88 11.46 -3.23
C SER A 25 -20.61 11.82 -3.98
N LEU A 26 -20.04 12.99 -3.68
CA LEU A 26 -18.75 13.41 -4.21
C LEU A 26 -17.69 12.98 -3.21
N LEU A 27 -16.73 12.19 -3.68
CA LEU A 27 -15.62 11.72 -2.88
C LEU A 27 -14.46 12.73 -2.93
N ARG A 28 -13.76 12.92 -1.82
CA ARG A 28 -12.47 13.61 -1.82
C ARG A 28 -11.42 12.72 -2.49
N TRP A 29 -10.32 13.29 -2.93
CA TRP A 29 -9.25 12.51 -3.56
C TRP A 29 -8.79 11.34 -2.69
N HIS A 30 -8.56 11.59 -1.41
CA HIS A 30 -8.19 10.54 -0.45
C HIS A 30 -9.23 9.41 -0.35
N ASP A 31 -10.53 9.71 -0.43
CA ASP A 31 -11.58 8.67 -0.40
C ASP A 31 -11.51 7.80 -1.67
N VAL A 32 -11.20 8.40 -2.83
CA VAL A 32 -10.99 7.66 -4.09
C VAL A 32 -9.72 6.81 -4.01
N GLU A 33 -8.66 7.34 -3.42
CA GLU A 33 -7.41 6.62 -3.18
C GLU A 33 -7.64 5.39 -2.30
N THR A 34 -8.37 5.55 -1.19
CA THR A 34 -8.82 4.45 -0.33
C THR A 34 -9.62 3.41 -1.13
N LEU A 35 -10.53 3.84 -2.00
CA LEU A 35 -11.30 2.92 -2.83
C LEU A 35 -10.40 2.09 -3.76
N PHE A 36 -9.43 2.72 -4.42
CA PHE A 36 -8.48 2.01 -5.28
C PHE A 36 -7.60 1.05 -4.48
N HIS A 37 -7.13 1.49 -3.31
CA HIS A 37 -6.36 0.66 -2.38
C HIS A 37 -7.14 -0.61 -2.01
N GLU A 38 -8.35 -0.47 -1.50
CA GLU A 38 -9.19 -1.58 -1.09
C GLU A 38 -9.58 -2.50 -2.27
N MET A 39 -9.74 -1.92 -3.47
CA MET A 39 -9.94 -2.73 -4.68
C MET A 39 -8.72 -3.61 -5.01
N GLY A 40 -7.51 -3.19 -4.65
CA GLY A 40 -6.31 -4.02 -4.76
C GLY A 40 -6.40 -5.28 -3.90
N HIS A 41 -6.83 -5.14 -2.65
CA HIS A 41 -7.11 -6.29 -1.77
C HIS A 41 -8.24 -7.17 -2.30
N ALA A 42 -9.32 -6.56 -2.80
CA ALA A 42 -10.44 -7.29 -3.37
C ALA A 42 -10.02 -8.12 -4.58
N ILE A 43 -9.24 -7.55 -5.50
CA ILE A 43 -8.69 -8.23 -6.68
C ILE A 43 -7.77 -9.38 -6.25
N HIS A 44 -6.89 -9.16 -5.29
CA HIS A 44 -6.01 -10.20 -4.74
C HIS A 44 -6.84 -11.34 -4.15
N SER A 45 -7.88 -11.02 -3.37
CA SER A 45 -8.78 -12.01 -2.78
C SER A 45 -9.53 -12.84 -3.84
N MET A 46 -9.95 -12.23 -4.95
CA MET A 46 -10.64 -12.91 -6.04
C MET A 46 -9.71 -13.79 -6.88
N ILE A 47 -8.46 -13.35 -7.09
CA ILE A 47 -7.50 -14.04 -7.99
C ILE A 47 -6.67 -15.07 -7.24
N GLY A 48 -6.33 -14.85 -5.97
CA GLY A 48 -5.49 -15.72 -5.14
C GLY A 48 -6.17 -17.03 -4.77
N ARG A 49 -6.42 -17.87 -5.77
CA ARG A 49 -7.10 -19.17 -5.65
C ARG A 49 -6.08 -20.27 -5.46
N THR A 50 -5.86 -20.64 -4.21
CA THR A 50 -4.89 -21.66 -3.82
C THR A 50 -5.59 -23.00 -3.52
N GLU A 51 -4.83 -24.07 -3.45
CA GLU A 51 -5.33 -25.39 -3.04
C GLU A 51 -5.78 -25.38 -1.58
N PHE A 52 -5.05 -24.66 -0.72
CA PHE A 52 -5.34 -24.55 0.71
C PHE A 52 -6.02 -23.21 1.02
N HIS A 53 -7.19 -23.31 1.63
CA HIS A 53 -8.00 -22.16 2.02
C HIS A 53 -7.24 -21.15 2.92
N ASN A 54 -6.38 -21.64 3.80
CA ASN A 54 -5.65 -20.80 4.78
C ASN A 54 -4.61 -19.87 4.17
N VAL A 55 -4.24 -20.07 2.91
CA VAL A 55 -3.27 -19.25 2.17
C VAL A 55 -3.89 -18.63 0.93
N SER A 56 -5.22 -18.60 0.82
CA SER A 56 -5.91 -18.03 -0.35
C SER A 56 -6.06 -16.51 -0.22
N GLY A 57 -6.03 -15.82 -1.35
CA GLY A 57 -6.24 -14.38 -1.44
C GLY A 57 -5.18 -13.60 -0.64
N THR A 58 -5.65 -12.69 0.21
CA THR A 58 -4.81 -11.83 1.07
C THR A 58 -4.23 -12.54 2.30
N ARG A 59 -4.39 -13.87 2.44
CA ARG A 59 -3.78 -14.66 3.52
C ARG A 59 -2.34 -15.04 3.17
N CYS A 60 -1.52 -14.02 2.92
CA CYS A 60 -0.08 -14.10 2.64
C CYS A 60 0.73 -13.46 3.78
N ALA A 61 2.04 -13.31 3.58
CA ALA A 61 2.90 -12.62 4.54
C ALA A 61 2.42 -11.17 4.75
N THR A 62 2.44 -10.70 6.00
CA THR A 62 1.94 -9.36 6.36
C THR A 62 2.72 -8.25 5.65
N ASP A 63 4.02 -8.45 5.48
CA ASP A 63 4.92 -7.54 4.76
C ASP A 63 4.93 -7.74 3.24
N PHE A 64 3.83 -8.24 2.71
CA PHE A 64 3.58 -8.41 1.27
C PHE A 64 2.12 -8.16 0.90
N VAL A 65 1.24 -8.13 1.88
CA VAL A 65 -0.22 -8.06 1.64
C VAL A 65 -0.65 -6.71 1.08
N GLU A 66 0.09 -5.65 1.37
CA GLU A 66 -0.20 -4.29 0.89
C GLU A 66 0.33 -4.00 -0.52
N LEU A 67 1.16 -4.88 -1.10
CA LEU A 67 1.66 -4.66 -2.46
C LEU A 67 0.56 -4.47 -3.51
N PRO A 68 -0.49 -5.30 -3.60
CA PRO A 68 -1.52 -5.11 -4.61
C PRO A 68 -2.36 -3.85 -4.38
N SER A 69 -2.64 -3.49 -3.13
CA SER A 69 -3.41 -2.30 -2.77
C SER A 69 -2.65 -1.01 -3.08
N ILE A 70 -1.39 -0.91 -2.66
CA ILE A 70 -0.53 0.23 -2.96
C ILE A 70 -0.26 0.35 -4.46
N LEU A 71 -0.12 -0.77 -5.18
CA LEU A 71 0.02 -0.73 -6.63
C LEU A 71 -1.22 -0.14 -7.33
N MET A 72 -2.41 -0.40 -6.82
CA MET A 72 -3.64 0.23 -7.35
C MET A 72 -3.67 1.74 -7.18
N GLU A 73 -3.02 2.27 -6.14
CA GLU A 73 -2.86 3.71 -5.98
C GLU A 73 -1.99 4.35 -7.08
N HIS A 74 -0.99 3.61 -7.60
CA HIS A 74 -0.22 4.05 -8.78
C HIS A 74 -1.09 4.14 -10.04
N PHE A 75 -2.05 3.22 -10.21
CA PHE A 75 -3.00 3.31 -11.32
C PHE A 75 -3.88 4.54 -11.20
N LEU A 76 -4.38 4.86 -9.99
CA LEU A 76 -5.24 6.02 -9.77
C LEU A 76 -4.61 7.33 -10.24
N VAL A 77 -3.31 7.51 -10.04
CA VAL A 77 -2.64 8.77 -10.40
C VAL A 77 -2.21 8.84 -11.86
N HIS A 78 -2.35 7.76 -12.63
CA HIS A 78 -1.97 7.75 -14.03
C HIS A 78 -3.02 8.44 -14.92
N PRO A 79 -2.64 9.40 -15.82
CA PRO A 79 -3.57 10.19 -16.61
C PRO A 79 -4.57 9.38 -17.42
N GLN A 80 -4.15 8.27 -18.04
CA GLN A 80 -5.05 7.41 -18.82
C GLN A 80 -6.13 6.77 -17.95
N VAL A 81 -5.82 6.40 -16.70
CA VAL A 81 -6.80 5.84 -15.78
C VAL A 81 -7.74 6.93 -15.27
N VAL A 82 -7.18 8.10 -14.91
CA VAL A 82 -7.98 9.25 -14.49
C VAL A 82 -8.98 9.68 -15.57
N GLN A 83 -8.58 9.70 -16.83
CA GLN A 83 -9.48 10.03 -17.96
C GLN A 83 -10.63 9.04 -18.10
N LEU A 84 -10.45 7.78 -17.70
CA LEU A 84 -11.51 6.77 -17.74
C LEU A 84 -12.47 6.85 -16.56
N THR A 85 -12.03 7.37 -15.42
CA THR A 85 -12.74 7.25 -14.14
C THR A 85 -13.24 8.59 -13.59
N ALA A 86 -12.50 9.68 -13.81
CA ALA A 86 -12.80 10.98 -13.21
C ALA A 86 -13.51 11.93 -14.18
N HIS A 87 -14.81 12.09 -13.99
CA HIS A 87 -15.63 12.98 -14.81
C HIS A 87 -16.43 13.95 -13.94
N HIS A 88 -16.61 15.15 -14.41
CA HIS A 88 -17.44 16.16 -13.74
C HIS A 88 -18.89 15.68 -13.68
N HIS A 89 -19.45 15.59 -12.48
CA HIS A 89 -20.74 14.93 -12.21
C HIS A 89 -21.96 15.53 -12.94
N ARG A 90 -21.90 16.81 -13.37
CA ARG A 90 -22.99 17.46 -14.09
C ARG A 90 -22.77 17.50 -15.60
N THR A 91 -21.51 17.71 -16.04
CA THR A 91 -21.20 17.93 -17.46
C THR A 91 -20.68 16.70 -18.16
N GLY A 92 -20.22 15.69 -17.41
CA GLY A 92 -19.54 14.52 -17.95
C GLY A 92 -18.14 14.80 -18.50
N SER A 93 -17.62 16.04 -18.36
CA SER A 93 -16.29 16.40 -18.83
C SER A 93 -15.22 15.67 -18.03
N PRO A 94 -14.16 15.12 -18.67
CA PRO A 94 -13.04 14.49 -17.97
C PRO A 94 -12.28 15.52 -17.13
N LEU A 95 -11.60 15.04 -16.07
CA LEU A 95 -10.73 15.88 -15.26
C LEU A 95 -9.60 16.46 -16.14
N PRO A 96 -9.42 17.81 -16.18
CA PRO A 96 -8.34 18.41 -16.95
C PRO A 96 -6.97 17.99 -16.44
N TYR A 97 -6.06 17.63 -17.35
CA TYR A 97 -4.72 17.13 -17.00
C TYR A 97 -3.92 18.10 -16.11
N HIS A 98 -4.02 19.40 -16.37
CA HIS A 98 -3.31 20.40 -15.56
C HIS A 98 -3.76 20.41 -14.09
N GLN A 99 -5.03 20.10 -13.81
CA GLN A 99 -5.53 19.99 -12.42
C GLN A 99 -5.00 18.73 -11.74
N LEU A 100 -4.95 17.60 -12.47
CA LEU A 100 -4.30 16.41 -11.97
C LEU A 100 -2.82 16.67 -11.67
N GLN A 101 -2.10 17.30 -12.59
CA GLN A 101 -0.69 17.61 -12.41
C GLN A 101 -0.43 18.52 -11.21
N GLN A 102 -1.21 19.58 -11.04
CA GLN A 102 -1.12 20.47 -9.88
C GLN A 102 -1.36 19.71 -8.56
N HIS A 103 -2.31 18.77 -8.56
CA HIS A 103 -2.56 17.93 -7.40
C HIS A 103 -1.35 17.04 -7.08
N LEU A 104 -0.81 16.33 -8.07
CA LEU A 104 0.35 15.45 -7.92
C LEU A 104 1.61 16.22 -7.48
N ASP A 105 1.85 17.40 -8.04
CA ASP A 105 2.96 18.27 -7.63
C ASP A 105 2.84 18.72 -6.18
N THR A 106 1.62 18.97 -5.71
CA THR A 106 1.35 19.32 -4.31
C THR A 106 1.60 18.13 -3.39
N GLN A 107 1.11 16.93 -3.75
CA GLN A 107 1.36 15.70 -2.99
C GLN A 107 2.86 15.43 -2.87
N LYS A 108 3.60 15.51 -3.96
CA LYS A 108 5.06 15.30 -3.97
C LYS A 108 5.82 16.17 -2.97
N ARG A 109 5.36 17.41 -2.75
CA ARG A 109 5.98 18.30 -1.76
C ARG A 109 5.78 17.81 -0.33
N LEU A 110 4.73 17.02 -0.09
CA LEU A 110 4.37 16.47 1.21
C LEU A 110 4.90 15.05 1.42
N ASP A 111 5.30 14.35 0.36
CA ASP A 111 5.74 12.94 0.42
C ASP A 111 6.86 12.70 1.43
N ALA A 112 7.80 13.63 1.56
CA ALA A 112 8.89 13.51 2.51
C ALA A 112 8.40 13.58 3.97
N LEU A 113 7.37 14.38 4.25
CA LEU A 113 6.75 14.48 5.58
C LEU A 113 5.98 13.21 5.90
N ASP A 114 5.22 12.69 4.94
CA ASP A 114 4.49 11.44 5.10
C ASP A 114 5.45 10.27 5.31
N ALA A 115 6.47 10.13 4.47
CA ALA A 115 7.49 9.08 4.62
C ALA A 115 8.18 9.15 5.99
N HIS A 116 8.53 10.36 6.45
CA HIS A 116 9.13 10.54 7.77
C HIS A 116 8.17 10.09 8.89
N GLN A 117 6.89 10.45 8.81
CA GLN A 117 5.88 10.00 9.77
C GLN A 117 5.74 8.47 9.78
N GLN A 118 5.72 7.85 8.61
CA GLN A 118 5.66 6.39 8.49
C GLN A 118 6.90 5.71 9.08
N ILE A 119 8.09 6.30 8.92
CA ILE A 119 9.33 5.80 9.55
C ILE A 119 9.22 5.88 11.08
N LEU A 120 8.71 6.98 11.61
CA LEU A 120 8.50 7.14 13.05
C LEU A 120 7.53 6.09 13.60
N LEU A 121 6.40 5.86 12.92
CA LEU A 121 5.42 4.85 13.31
C LEU A 121 6.00 3.43 13.26
N ALA A 122 6.73 3.09 12.20
CA ALA A 122 7.41 1.81 12.08
C ALA A 122 8.48 1.61 13.16
N SER A 123 9.23 2.66 13.48
CA SER A 123 10.22 2.63 14.56
C SER A 123 9.58 2.46 15.94
N LEU A 124 8.44 3.11 16.16
CA LEU A 124 7.66 2.96 17.39
C LEU A 124 7.18 1.52 17.57
N ASP A 125 6.62 0.94 16.51
CA ASP A 125 6.19 -0.45 16.48
C ASP A 125 7.33 -1.41 16.84
N GLN A 126 8.50 -1.25 16.23
CA GLN A 126 9.69 -2.06 16.52
C GLN A 126 10.15 -1.91 17.98
N ARG A 127 10.09 -0.70 18.56
CA ARG A 127 10.42 -0.48 19.98
C ARG A 127 9.47 -1.22 20.90
N TYR A 128 8.17 -1.15 20.62
CA TYR A 128 7.13 -1.76 21.45
C TYR A 128 7.14 -3.29 21.40
N HIS A 129 7.60 -3.87 20.28
CA HIS A 129 7.67 -5.32 20.09
C HIS A 129 9.10 -5.88 20.25
N SER A 130 10.02 -5.07 20.78
CA SER A 130 11.38 -5.51 21.10
C SER A 130 11.47 -6.07 22.52
N SER A 131 12.66 -6.61 22.88
CA SER A 131 12.95 -7.07 24.23
C SER A 131 12.80 -5.98 25.31
N ARG A 132 12.81 -4.70 24.94
CA ARG A 132 12.56 -3.57 25.85
C ARG A 132 11.21 -3.65 26.52
N ALA A 133 10.18 -4.15 25.82
CA ALA A 133 8.82 -4.24 26.34
C ALA A 133 8.70 -5.16 27.58
N GLY A 134 9.63 -6.08 27.78
CA GLY A 134 9.70 -6.94 28.96
C GLY A 134 10.30 -6.29 30.21
N ALA A 135 10.84 -5.05 30.11
CA ALA A 135 11.45 -4.39 31.26
C ALA A 135 10.37 -3.85 32.22
N PRO A 136 10.54 -4.01 33.55
CA PRO A 136 9.57 -3.49 34.53
C PRO A 136 9.35 -1.96 34.47
N THR A 137 10.34 -1.22 33.91
CA THR A 137 10.31 0.23 33.76
C THR A 137 9.78 0.67 32.39
N PHE A 138 9.36 -0.27 31.54
CA PHE A 138 8.84 0.06 30.21
C PHE A 138 7.58 0.91 30.28
N SER A 139 7.55 1.98 29.51
CA SER A 139 6.38 2.86 29.38
C SER A 139 6.20 3.27 27.93
N THR A 140 5.06 2.91 27.37
CA THR A 140 4.74 3.25 25.97
C THR A 140 4.81 4.75 25.69
N SER A 141 4.32 5.59 26.61
CA SER A 141 4.38 7.05 26.47
C SER A 141 5.82 7.59 26.52
N LYS A 142 6.68 7.06 27.39
CA LYS A 142 8.09 7.46 27.46
C LYS A 142 8.87 7.02 26.23
N GLU A 143 8.61 5.82 25.69
CA GLU A 143 9.24 5.38 24.45
C GLU A 143 8.80 6.23 23.25
N LEU A 144 7.52 6.61 23.18
CA LEU A 144 7.04 7.54 22.16
C LEU A 144 7.71 8.91 22.28
N GLU A 145 7.74 9.50 23.48
CA GLU A 145 8.37 10.77 23.74
C GLU A 145 9.86 10.76 23.38
N ALA A 146 10.58 9.71 23.79
CA ALA A 146 11.97 9.52 23.46
C ALA A 146 12.22 9.40 21.94
N LEU A 147 11.36 8.65 21.24
CA LEU A 147 11.44 8.50 19.79
C LEU A 147 11.15 9.83 19.07
N GLN A 148 10.14 10.57 19.52
CA GLN A 148 9.84 11.89 18.96
C GLN A 148 10.94 12.92 19.22
N ALA A 149 11.60 12.86 20.38
CA ALA A 149 12.75 13.70 20.68
C ALA A 149 13.99 13.34 19.83
N GLU A 150 14.17 12.06 19.50
CA GLU A 150 15.31 11.56 18.73
C GLU A 150 15.18 11.86 17.23
N MET A 151 14.00 11.62 16.65
CA MET A 151 13.81 11.68 15.20
C MET A 151 12.54 12.44 14.77
N GLY A 152 11.76 12.98 15.68
CA GLY A 152 10.58 13.76 15.33
C GLY A 152 10.93 15.08 14.67
N LEU A 153 10.07 15.55 13.74
CA LEU A 153 10.20 16.89 13.13
C LEU A 153 9.73 18.01 14.06
N PHE A 154 8.92 17.65 15.04
CA PHE A 154 8.37 18.57 16.02
C PHE A 154 8.63 18.05 17.43
N PRO A 155 8.76 18.93 18.42
CA PRO A 155 8.93 18.50 19.80
C PRO A 155 7.74 17.64 20.26
N PRO A 156 8.00 16.63 21.13
CA PRO A 156 6.93 15.79 21.66
C PRO A 156 5.93 16.62 22.46
N VAL A 157 4.65 16.22 22.37
CA VAL A 157 3.60 16.82 23.20
C VAL A 157 3.65 16.16 24.58
N PRO A 158 3.90 16.93 25.65
CA PRO A 158 3.99 16.37 27.01
C PRO A 158 2.71 15.59 27.39
N ASN A 159 2.88 14.44 28.01
CA ASN A 159 1.79 13.58 28.48
C ASN A 159 0.83 13.08 27.37
N ALA A 160 1.25 13.12 26.11
CA ALA A 160 0.46 12.53 25.04
C ALA A 160 0.41 11.00 25.15
N THR A 161 -0.77 10.44 24.88
CA THR A 161 -1.04 8.99 24.96
C THR A 161 -1.76 8.47 23.71
N TRP A 162 -1.63 9.16 22.58
CA TRP A 162 -2.32 8.80 21.33
C TRP A 162 -1.99 7.40 20.83
N GLN A 163 -0.81 6.87 21.16
CA GLN A 163 -0.40 5.51 20.82
C GLN A 163 -1.35 4.45 21.35
N GLY A 164 -2.09 4.74 22.43
CA GLY A 164 -3.11 3.85 22.97
C GLY A 164 -4.35 3.72 22.09
N GLN A 165 -4.54 4.61 21.11
CA GLN A 165 -5.62 4.57 20.14
C GLN A 165 -5.17 4.08 18.76
N PHE A 166 -3.86 3.85 18.58
CA PHE A 166 -3.30 3.42 17.32
C PHE A 166 -3.39 1.90 17.15
N GLY A 167 -4.53 1.43 16.67
CA GLY A 167 -4.87 -0.01 16.57
C GLY A 167 -3.88 -0.84 15.74
N HIS A 168 -3.13 -0.21 14.83
CA HIS A 168 -2.09 -0.88 14.05
C HIS A 168 -0.98 -1.49 14.90
N LEU A 169 -0.67 -0.91 16.06
CA LEU A 169 0.30 -1.49 17.00
C LEU A 169 -0.14 -2.85 17.55
N PHE A 170 -1.42 -3.19 17.42
CA PHE A 170 -1.94 -4.49 17.76
C PHE A 170 -2.12 -5.38 16.53
N GLY A 171 -2.82 -4.89 15.48
CA GLY A 171 -3.11 -5.67 14.27
C GLY A 171 -1.89 -5.96 13.40
N TYR A 172 -0.93 -5.01 13.38
CA TYR A 172 0.33 -5.07 12.62
C TYR A 172 1.56 -5.08 13.55
N GLY A 173 1.42 -5.60 14.77
CA GLY A 173 2.51 -5.62 15.76
C GLY A 173 3.77 -6.27 15.22
N ALA A 174 4.91 -5.56 15.37
CA ALA A 174 6.22 -5.87 14.81
C ALA A 174 6.31 -5.86 13.26
N THR A 175 5.22 -5.52 12.56
CA THR A 175 5.16 -5.56 11.08
C THR A 175 4.66 -4.26 10.44
N TYR A 176 4.50 -3.17 11.19
CA TYR A 176 4.03 -1.89 10.64
C TYR A 176 4.97 -1.33 9.54
N TYR A 177 6.24 -1.70 9.54
CA TYR A 177 7.20 -1.33 8.49
C TYR A 177 6.75 -1.79 7.09
N SER A 178 5.84 -2.76 7.00
CA SER A 178 5.33 -3.31 5.74
C SER A 178 4.76 -2.23 4.81
N TYR A 179 4.12 -1.20 5.35
CA TYR A 179 3.60 -0.09 4.53
C TYR A 179 4.70 0.63 3.74
N LEU A 180 5.84 0.93 4.36
CA LEU A 180 6.98 1.51 3.65
C LEU A 180 7.66 0.51 2.71
N PHE A 181 7.78 -0.72 3.17
CA PHE A 181 8.40 -1.80 2.41
C PHE A 181 7.61 -2.09 1.14
N ASP A 182 6.30 -2.25 1.26
CA ASP A 182 5.43 -2.50 0.12
C ASP A 182 5.30 -1.28 -0.81
N ARG A 183 5.45 -0.04 -0.31
CA ARG A 183 5.57 1.15 -1.17
C ARG A 183 6.78 1.07 -2.09
N ALA A 184 7.95 0.68 -1.57
CA ALA A 184 9.16 0.53 -2.38
C ALA A 184 8.98 -0.58 -3.44
N ILE A 185 8.38 -1.70 -3.05
CA ILE A 185 8.10 -2.81 -3.97
C ILE A 185 7.08 -2.39 -5.02
N ALA A 186 5.98 -1.74 -4.63
CA ALA A 186 4.94 -1.29 -5.56
C ALA A 186 5.49 -0.29 -6.58
N ALA A 187 6.32 0.68 -6.14
CA ALA A 187 6.99 1.60 -7.04
C ALA A 187 7.86 0.87 -8.06
N ARG A 188 8.63 -0.13 -7.62
CA ARG A 188 9.48 -0.93 -8.51
C ARG A 188 8.67 -1.77 -9.50
N VAL A 189 7.59 -2.41 -9.03
CA VAL A 189 6.67 -3.16 -9.89
C VAL A 189 6.00 -2.23 -10.90
N TRP A 190 5.56 -1.05 -10.46
CA TRP A 190 5.02 -0.04 -11.35
C TRP A 190 5.98 0.30 -12.47
N ASP A 191 7.19 0.71 -12.13
CA ASP A 191 8.20 1.14 -13.11
C ASP A 191 8.56 0.05 -14.12
N LYS A 192 8.66 -1.19 -13.66
CA LYS A 192 9.10 -2.30 -14.52
C LYS A 192 7.99 -2.91 -15.36
N VAL A 193 6.77 -2.93 -14.84
CA VAL A 193 5.67 -3.71 -15.43
C VAL A 193 4.61 -2.82 -16.07
N PHE A 194 4.22 -1.71 -15.42
CA PHE A 194 3.03 -0.95 -15.81
C PHE A 194 3.29 0.45 -16.34
N ALA A 195 4.38 1.13 -15.94
CA ALA A 195 4.56 2.55 -16.19
C ALA A 195 4.45 2.95 -17.67
N LYS A 196 4.90 2.10 -18.61
CA LYS A 196 4.83 2.39 -20.04
C LYS A 196 3.43 2.20 -20.62
N GLN A 197 2.68 1.23 -20.15
CA GLN A 197 1.35 0.86 -20.63
C GLN A 197 0.48 0.36 -19.48
N PRO A 198 -0.09 1.24 -18.64
CA PRO A 198 -0.82 0.85 -17.44
C PRO A 198 -2.06 0.02 -17.75
N LEU A 199 -2.65 0.18 -18.92
CA LEU A 199 -3.83 -0.57 -19.35
C LEU A 199 -3.49 -1.82 -20.19
N SER A 200 -2.21 -2.23 -20.24
CA SER A 200 -1.81 -3.45 -20.95
C SER A 200 -2.39 -4.70 -20.32
N ARG A 201 -3.11 -5.45 -21.13
CA ARG A 201 -3.64 -6.76 -20.74
C ARG A 201 -2.52 -7.75 -20.40
N GLU A 202 -1.44 -7.73 -21.15
CA GLU A 202 -0.28 -8.62 -20.96
C GLU A 202 0.40 -8.36 -19.63
N ALA A 203 0.64 -7.09 -19.28
CA ALA A 203 1.21 -6.69 -17.99
C ALA A 203 0.32 -7.14 -16.81
N GLY A 204 -1.01 -6.96 -16.95
CA GLY A 204 -1.97 -7.43 -15.96
C GLY A 204 -1.98 -8.95 -15.80
N GLU A 205 -1.92 -9.70 -16.91
CA GLU A 205 -1.83 -11.17 -16.88
C GLU A 205 -0.48 -11.64 -16.31
N GLU A 206 0.62 -10.94 -16.58
CA GLU A 206 1.93 -11.24 -16.00
C GLU A 206 1.87 -11.07 -14.48
N PHE A 207 1.42 -9.93 -13.97
CA PHE A 207 1.27 -9.68 -12.54
C PHE A 207 0.33 -10.69 -11.87
N LYS A 208 -0.81 -10.98 -12.49
CA LYS A 208 -1.75 -12.00 -12.02
C LYS A 208 -1.07 -13.38 -11.90
N ASN A 209 -0.35 -13.81 -12.94
CA ASN A 209 0.23 -15.14 -12.99
C ASN A 209 1.53 -15.29 -12.21
N GLN A 210 2.27 -14.21 -11.97
CA GLN A 210 3.53 -14.26 -11.22
C GLN A 210 3.33 -13.99 -9.73
N VAL A 211 2.28 -13.24 -9.36
CA VAL A 211 2.05 -12.76 -8.00
C VAL A 211 0.67 -13.15 -7.49
N LEU A 212 -0.41 -12.52 -7.96
CA LEU A 212 -1.72 -12.57 -7.31
C LEU A 212 -2.30 -13.97 -7.15
N ARG A 213 -2.13 -14.85 -8.16
CA ARG A 213 -2.72 -16.18 -8.16
C ARG A 213 -2.25 -17.09 -7.04
N TYR A 214 -1.11 -16.78 -6.45
CA TYR A 214 -0.50 -17.65 -5.45
C TYR A 214 -0.99 -17.33 -4.02
N GLY A 215 -1.62 -16.18 -3.79
CA GLY A 215 -1.95 -15.77 -2.43
C GLY A 215 -0.74 -15.91 -1.51
N GLY A 216 -0.89 -16.61 -0.38
CA GLY A 216 0.21 -16.99 0.51
C GLY A 216 0.86 -18.34 0.21
N GLY A 217 0.48 -19.00 -0.90
CA GLY A 217 0.98 -20.34 -1.24
C GLY A 217 2.38 -20.39 -1.84
N LYS A 218 3.05 -19.23 -2.02
CA LYS A 218 4.39 -19.14 -2.58
C LYS A 218 5.20 -18.08 -1.85
N ASN A 219 6.52 -18.29 -1.76
CA ASN A 219 7.43 -17.32 -1.17
C ASN A 219 7.41 -16.00 -1.94
N PRO A 220 7.11 -14.85 -1.28
CA PRO A 220 7.01 -13.54 -1.91
C PRO A 220 8.30 -13.11 -2.63
N TRP A 221 9.45 -13.39 -2.05
CA TRP A 221 10.74 -13.06 -2.64
C TRP A 221 10.96 -13.72 -4.00
N HIS A 222 10.62 -15.00 -4.11
CA HIS A 222 10.69 -15.71 -5.39
C HIS A 222 9.68 -15.18 -6.42
N MET A 223 8.50 -14.72 -5.96
CA MET A 223 7.50 -14.12 -6.85
C MET A 223 8.01 -12.78 -7.41
N LEU A 224 8.54 -11.91 -6.53
CA LEU A 224 9.09 -10.61 -6.90
C LEU A 224 10.33 -10.73 -7.79
N ALA A 225 11.30 -11.57 -7.40
CA ALA A 225 12.51 -11.79 -8.19
C ALA A 225 12.18 -12.20 -9.62
N ARG A 226 11.21 -13.10 -9.79
CA ARG A 226 10.76 -13.56 -11.09
C ARG A 226 10.03 -12.48 -11.88
N LEU A 227 9.09 -11.74 -11.24
CA LEU A 227 8.33 -10.67 -11.90
C LEU A 227 9.25 -9.55 -12.37
N LEU A 228 10.15 -9.11 -11.49
CA LEU A 228 11.06 -8.00 -11.75
C LEU A 228 12.29 -8.39 -12.57
N LYS A 229 12.56 -9.69 -12.72
CA LYS A 229 13.79 -10.25 -13.32
C LYS A 229 15.04 -9.77 -12.57
N GLU A 230 14.96 -9.81 -11.25
CA GLU A 230 16.00 -9.37 -10.31
C GLU A 230 16.30 -10.51 -9.32
N ASP A 231 17.24 -11.39 -9.70
CA ASP A 231 17.53 -12.62 -8.93
C ASP A 231 18.22 -12.34 -7.58
N ASP A 232 18.83 -11.18 -7.42
CA ASP A 232 19.55 -10.75 -6.21
C ASP A 232 18.64 -10.57 -4.99
N ILE A 233 17.33 -10.40 -5.19
CA ILE A 233 16.35 -10.33 -4.09
C ILE A 233 15.72 -11.68 -3.75
N ALA A 234 15.96 -12.74 -4.51
CA ALA A 234 15.22 -14.01 -4.40
C ALA A 234 15.34 -14.68 -3.03
N HIS A 235 16.44 -14.46 -2.31
CA HIS A 235 16.69 -15.12 -1.03
C HIS A 235 16.01 -14.45 0.17
N GLY A 236 15.57 -13.18 0.05
CA GLY A 236 14.96 -12.44 1.15
C GLY A 236 15.90 -12.24 2.35
N ASP A 237 17.18 -12.21 2.11
CA ASP A 237 18.23 -12.00 3.10
C ASP A 237 18.50 -10.50 3.34
N SER A 238 19.45 -10.19 4.19
CA SER A 238 19.84 -8.80 4.49
C SER A 238 20.22 -8.01 3.24
N ARG A 239 20.81 -8.66 2.23
CA ARG A 239 21.18 -8.02 0.96
C ARG A 239 19.94 -7.67 0.14
N ALA A 240 18.95 -8.56 0.11
CA ALA A 240 17.67 -8.30 -0.55
C ALA A 240 16.94 -7.14 0.13
N MET A 241 16.92 -7.09 1.47
CA MET A 241 16.35 -5.97 2.24
C MET A 241 17.08 -4.66 1.94
N GLU A 242 18.41 -4.67 1.89
CA GLU A 242 19.21 -3.50 1.53
C GLU A 242 18.92 -3.03 0.10
N THR A 243 18.74 -3.96 -0.83
CA THR A 243 18.37 -3.66 -2.23
C THR A 243 17.02 -2.95 -2.30
N ILE A 244 15.99 -3.48 -1.62
CA ILE A 244 14.67 -2.84 -1.57
C ILE A 244 14.73 -1.49 -0.85
N GLY A 245 15.49 -1.37 0.22
CA GLY A 245 15.66 -0.11 0.95
C GLY A 245 16.28 1.03 0.11
N ARG A 246 16.91 0.71 -1.02
CA ARG A 246 17.43 1.70 -1.99
C ARG A 246 16.43 2.04 -3.08
N TRP A 247 15.32 1.33 -3.19
CA TRP A 247 14.26 1.67 -4.14
C TRP A 247 13.51 2.92 -3.67
N GLY A 248 13.00 3.70 -4.62
CA GLY A 248 12.21 4.87 -4.29
C GLY A 248 10.86 4.51 -3.69
N LEU A 249 10.33 5.39 -2.84
CA LEU A 249 9.00 5.26 -2.23
C LEU A 249 7.93 6.03 -3.02
N GLY A 250 8.35 6.89 -3.95
CA GLY A 250 7.48 7.85 -4.61
C GLY A 250 6.67 7.27 -5.75
N ARG A 251 5.46 7.77 -5.88
CA ARG A 251 4.66 7.60 -7.10
C ARG A 251 5.25 8.47 -8.22
N PRO A 252 5.13 8.06 -9.49
CA PRO A 252 5.47 8.93 -10.59
C PRO A 252 4.70 10.25 -10.52
N THR A 253 5.38 11.37 -10.67
CA THR A 253 4.77 12.71 -10.57
C THR A 253 4.71 13.43 -11.89
N SER A 254 5.34 12.87 -12.91
CA SER A 254 5.27 13.36 -14.28
C SER A 254 5.05 12.18 -15.22
N TYR A 255 4.08 12.31 -16.08
CA TYR A 255 3.80 11.36 -17.14
C TYR A 255 4.01 12.07 -18.47
N GLU A 256 4.81 11.46 -19.36
CA GLU A 256 4.80 11.88 -20.74
C GLU A 256 3.45 11.51 -21.34
N LEU A 257 2.70 12.53 -21.76
CA LEU A 257 1.47 12.30 -22.52
C LEU A 257 1.85 11.84 -23.92
N PRO A 258 1.15 10.86 -24.47
CA PRO A 258 1.35 10.45 -25.86
C PRO A 258 1.00 11.56 -26.86
#